data_7e51c04638d71c4620e6c61d15ac4be9
#
_entry.id   7e51c04638d71c4620e6c61d15ac4be9
#
_cell.length_a   1.000
_cell.length_b   1.000
_cell.length_c   1.000
_cell.angle_alpha   90.00
_cell.angle_beta   90.00
_cell.angle_gamma   90.00
#
_symmetry.space_group_name_H-M   'P 1'
#
loop_
_entity.id
_entity.type
_entity.pdbx_description
1 polymer ?
#
loop_
_entity_poly.entity_id
_entity_poly.type
_entity_poly.pdbx_seq_one_letter_code
_entity_poly.pdbx_strand_id
1 'polypeptide(L)'
;MSKRDFEKHHLKTAILVDGGFYRKRAKYLWGEKTPAKRAEELKDYCYRHLKDNYENRYLYRVFYYDCPPIGKNVHNPITGKTISLEKTDEYQWMTEFLNELKHNRKFALRMGRISDTQVRYSLKAEPTKLLLNGKKKIEDIEITDLALNIEQKGVDMRIGIDISSLA
;
A
#
# COMPACT_ATOMS: atom_id res chain seq x y z
N MET A 1 -32.63 -16.36 -16.88
CA MET A 1 -31.28 -16.43 -17.43
C MET A 1 -30.39 -17.17 -16.46
N SER A 2 -29.78 -18.29 -16.87
CA SER A 2 -28.92 -19.06 -15.98
C SER A 2 -27.60 -18.32 -15.70
N LYS A 3 -26.89 -18.67 -14.61
CA LYS A 3 -25.58 -18.09 -14.31
C LYS A 3 -24.59 -18.30 -15.46
N ARG A 4 -24.69 -19.43 -16.17
CA ARG A 4 -23.85 -19.74 -17.34
C ARG A 4 -24.19 -18.86 -18.56
N ASP A 5 -25.46 -18.51 -18.76
CA ASP A 5 -25.88 -17.64 -19.87
C ASP A 5 -25.45 -16.20 -19.61
N PHE A 6 -25.51 -15.76 -18.36
CA PHE A 6 -25.00 -14.45 -17.98
C PHE A 6 -23.50 -14.33 -18.25
N GLU A 7 -22.71 -15.35 -17.89
CA GLU A 7 -21.25 -15.36 -18.08
C GLU A 7 -20.83 -15.41 -19.55
N LYS A 8 -21.64 -15.95 -20.46
CA LYS A 8 -21.35 -16.00 -21.90
C LYS A 8 -21.47 -14.64 -22.60
N HIS A 9 -22.29 -13.73 -22.07
CA HIS A 9 -22.57 -12.44 -22.69
C HIS A 9 -21.88 -11.24 -22.02
N HIS A 10 -21.02 -11.49 -21.01
CA HIS A 10 -20.36 -10.44 -20.26
C HIS A 10 -18.85 -10.67 -20.21
N LEU A 11 -18.09 -9.60 -20.44
CA LEU A 11 -16.63 -9.64 -20.29
C LEU A 11 -16.23 -9.78 -18.84
N LYS A 12 -15.42 -10.79 -18.54
CA LYS A 12 -14.80 -10.97 -17.22
C LYS A 12 -13.72 -9.90 -17.03
N THR A 13 -13.88 -9.07 -16.01
CA THR A 13 -12.94 -7.99 -15.72
C THR A 13 -12.24 -8.24 -14.39
N ALA A 14 -10.92 -8.32 -14.40
CA ALA A 14 -10.08 -8.27 -13.22
C ALA A 14 -9.58 -6.83 -13.03
N ILE A 15 -9.57 -6.36 -11.79
CA ILE A 15 -9.00 -5.05 -11.44
C ILE A 15 -7.78 -5.30 -10.56
N LEU A 16 -6.64 -4.77 -10.98
CA LEU A 16 -5.38 -4.87 -10.26
C LEU A 16 -5.08 -3.51 -9.63
N VAL A 17 -4.91 -3.48 -8.32
CA VAL A 17 -4.71 -2.26 -7.53
C VAL A 17 -3.35 -2.31 -6.86
N ASP A 18 -2.44 -1.41 -7.25
CA ASP A 18 -1.25 -1.12 -6.46
C ASP A 18 -1.69 -0.39 -5.18
N GLY A 19 -1.58 -1.08 -4.04
CA GLY A 19 -2.05 -0.59 -2.75
C GLY A 19 -1.25 0.60 -2.25
N GLY A 20 0.06 0.59 -2.43
CA GLY A 20 0.94 1.70 -2.05
C GLY A 20 0.62 2.98 -2.81
N PHE A 21 0.48 2.87 -4.12
CA PHE A 21 0.07 3.99 -4.97
C PHE A 21 -1.35 4.47 -4.63
N TYR A 22 -2.31 3.54 -4.53
CA TYR A 22 -3.70 3.88 -4.21
C TYR A 22 -3.80 4.65 -2.89
N ARG A 23 -3.21 4.16 -1.81
CA ARG A 23 -3.30 4.82 -0.49
C ARG A 23 -2.74 6.24 -0.50
N LYS A 24 -1.57 6.44 -1.13
CA LYS A 24 -0.95 7.77 -1.27
C LYS A 24 -1.84 8.70 -2.08
N ARG A 25 -2.34 8.23 -3.22
CA ARG A 25 -3.17 9.03 -4.11
C ARG A 25 -4.54 9.35 -3.50
N ALA A 26 -5.16 8.37 -2.84
CA ALA A 26 -6.44 8.54 -2.16
C ALA A 26 -6.35 9.53 -0.98
N LYS A 27 -5.27 9.44 -0.17
CA LYS A 27 -5.02 10.42 0.90
C LYS A 27 -4.86 11.83 0.34
N TYR A 28 -4.12 12.00 -0.76
CA TYR A 28 -3.91 13.29 -1.40
C TYR A 28 -5.20 13.91 -1.97
N LEU A 29 -6.01 13.10 -2.67
CA LEU A 29 -7.22 13.60 -3.36
C LEU A 29 -8.44 13.74 -2.44
N TRP A 30 -8.57 12.83 -1.47
CA TRP A 30 -9.80 12.68 -0.68
C TRP A 30 -9.58 12.74 0.84
N GLY A 31 -8.38 13.13 1.25
CA GLY A 31 -8.01 13.29 2.65
C GLY A 31 -7.85 11.98 3.42
N GLU A 32 -7.69 12.10 4.73
CA GLU A 32 -7.60 10.95 5.62
C GLU A 32 -8.97 10.36 5.92
N LYS A 33 -9.03 9.03 6.01
CA LYS A 33 -10.26 8.29 6.34
C LYS A 33 -9.94 7.12 7.28
N THR A 34 -10.95 6.68 8.01
CA THR A 34 -10.85 5.44 8.78
C THR A 34 -10.61 4.23 7.86
N PRO A 35 -10.01 3.14 8.36
CA PRO A 35 -9.77 1.92 7.58
C PRO A 35 -11.02 1.43 6.83
N ALA A 36 -12.14 1.31 7.54
CA ALA A 36 -13.41 0.84 6.95
C ALA A 36 -13.90 1.76 5.82
N LYS A 37 -13.92 3.09 6.04
CA LYS A 37 -14.33 4.05 5.00
C LYS A 37 -13.41 4.05 3.79
N ARG A 38 -12.10 3.85 4.00
CA ARG A 38 -11.14 3.73 2.90
C ARG A 38 -11.32 2.45 2.11
N ALA A 39 -11.64 1.34 2.77
CA ALA A 39 -11.92 0.07 2.11
C ALA A 39 -13.22 0.14 1.28
N GLU A 40 -14.26 0.76 1.81
CA GLU A 40 -15.51 1.02 1.09
C GLU A 40 -15.29 1.91 -0.15
N GLU A 41 -14.55 3.02 0.02
CA GLU A 41 -14.18 3.91 -1.09
C GLU A 41 -13.44 3.17 -2.20
N LEU A 42 -12.46 2.32 -1.87
CA LEU A 42 -11.75 1.52 -2.86
C LEU A 42 -12.69 0.59 -3.61
N LYS A 43 -13.59 -0.08 -2.89
CA LYS A 43 -14.60 -0.95 -3.49
C LYS A 43 -15.47 -0.17 -4.47
N ASP A 44 -16.02 0.97 -4.08
CA ASP A 44 -16.86 1.80 -4.93
C ASP A 44 -16.09 2.36 -6.14
N TYR A 45 -14.82 2.71 -5.95
CA TYR A 45 -13.93 3.13 -7.03
C TYR A 45 -13.74 2.02 -8.06
N CYS A 46 -13.48 0.79 -7.61
CA CYS A 46 -13.37 -0.37 -8.50
C CYS A 46 -14.68 -0.64 -9.26
N TYR A 47 -15.83 -0.57 -8.58
CA TYR A 47 -17.11 -0.81 -9.22
C TYR A 47 -17.49 0.28 -10.22
N ARG A 48 -17.05 1.53 -10.04
CA ARG A 48 -17.26 2.61 -11.04
C ARG A 48 -16.58 2.30 -12.36
N HIS A 49 -15.39 1.72 -12.35
CA HIS A 49 -14.67 1.32 -13.58
C HIS A 49 -15.37 0.20 -14.38
N LEU A 50 -16.32 -0.52 -13.77
CA LEU A 50 -17.12 -1.54 -14.46
C LEU A 50 -18.34 -0.98 -15.16
N LYS A 51 -18.78 0.24 -14.77
CA LYS A 51 -19.99 0.87 -15.29
C LYS A 51 -19.74 1.69 -16.55
N ASP A 52 -18.53 1.74 -17.05
CA ASP A 52 -18.19 2.47 -18.27
C ASP A 52 -18.88 1.87 -19.50
N ASN A 53 -19.50 2.73 -20.25
CA ASN A 53 -20.67 2.72 -21.09
C ASN A 53 -20.70 1.83 -22.35
N TYR A 54 -19.75 0.94 -22.59
CA TYR A 54 -19.66 0.32 -23.90
C TYR A 54 -19.75 -1.20 -23.93
N GLU A 55 -19.67 -1.88 -22.79
CA GLU A 55 -19.67 -3.34 -22.76
C GLU A 55 -20.29 -3.90 -21.48
N ASN A 56 -20.98 -5.03 -21.63
CA ASN A 56 -21.48 -5.80 -20.50
C ASN A 56 -20.29 -6.43 -19.73
N ARG A 57 -19.77 -5.71 -18.74
CA ARG A 57 -18.66 -6.17 -17.90
C ARG A 57 -19.16 -6.67 -16.56
N TYR A 58 -18.55 -7.74 -16.07
CA TYR A 58 -18.76 -8.15 -14.69
C TYR A 58 -17.44 -8.36 -13.97
N LEU A 59 -17.43 -7.99 -12.71
CA LEU A 59 -16.23 -8.14 -11.88
C LEU A 59 -15.93 -9.62 -11.65
N TYR A 60 -14.79 -10.06 -12.17
CA TYR A 60 -14.21 -11.33 -11.80
C TYR A 60 -13.63 -11.22 -10.39
N ARG A 61 -12.64 -10.36 -10.21
CA ARG A 61 -11.95 -10.14 -8.93
C ARG A 61 -11.21 -8.80 -8.90
N VAL A 62 -11.08 -8.21 -7.71
CA VAL A 62 -10.13 -7.15 -7.41
C VAL A 62 -8.92 -7.80 -6.73
N PHE A 63 -7.74 -7.63 -7.32
CA PHE A 63 -6.48 -8.02 -6.74
C PHE A 63 -5.84 -6.78 -6.13
N TYR A 64 -5.64 -6.78 -4.83
CA TYR A 64 -5.00 -5.69 -4.09
C TYR A 64 -3.58 -6.10 -3.70
N TYR A 65 -2.60 -5.37 -4.21
CA TYR A 65 -1.17 -5.65 -4.02
C TYR A 65 -0.57 -4.66 -3.04
N ASP A 66 0.00 -5.16 -1.95
CA ASP A 66 0.67 -4.35 -0.94
C ASP A 66 1.62 -5.22 -0.11
N CYS A 67 2.25 -4.64 0.90
CA CYS A 67 2.96 -5.37 1.93
C CYS A 67 2.20 -5.29 3.26
N PRO A 68 2.23 -6.35 4.09
CA PRO A 68 1.69 -6.25 5.45
C PRO A 68 2.51 -5.22 6.25
N PRO A 69 1.89 -4.52 7.22
CA PRO A 69 2.65 -3.63 8.10
C PRO A 69 3.65 -4.44 8.92
N ILE A 70 4.81 -3.84 9.23
CA ILE A 70 5.85 -4.50 10.02
C ILE A 70 5.78 -4.08 11.47
N GLY A 71 5.67 -5.06 12.37
CA GLY A 71 5.62 -4.88 13.83
C GLY A 71 6.98 -4.88 14.51
N LYS A 72 8.05 -4.39 13.86
CA LYS A 72 9.40 -4.42 14.35
C LYS A 72 9.71 -3.30 15.34
N ASN A 73 10.60 -3.58 16.30
CA ASN A 73 11.23 -2.55 17.12
C ASN A 73 12.38 -1.90 16.35
N VAL A 74 12.40 -0.57 16.29
CA VAL A 74 13.44 0.20 15.60
C VAL A 74 14.12 1.12 16.59
N HIS A 75 15.45 1.06 16.63
CA HIS A 75 16.26 1.90 17.49
C HIS A 75 16.57 3.23 16.79
N ASN A 76 16.26 4.34 17.46
CA ASN A 76 16.60 5.67 16.95
C ASN A 76 18.06 5.97 17.31
N PRO A 77 18.93 6.21 16.31
CA PRO A 77 20.37 6.37 16.55
C PRO A 77 20.75 7.67 17.27
N ILE A 78 19.88 8.69 17.27
CA ILE A 78 20.16 9.98 17.92
C ILE A 78 19.67 9.97 19.36
N THR A 79 18.41 9.54 19.57
CA THR A 79 17.80 9.61 20.91
C THR A 79 18.09 8.40 21.78
N GLY A 80 18.65 7.31 21.21
CA GLY A 80 18.83 6.04 21.89
C GLY A 80 17.54 5.29 22.22
N LYS A 81 16.35 5.84 21.86
CA LYS A 81 15.06 5.24 22.18
C LYS A 81 14.65 4.18 21.15
N THR A 82 14.08 3.10 21.64
CA THR A 82 13.47 2.07 20.78
C THR A 82 11.98 2.35 20.61
N ILE A 83 11.53 2.37 19.37
CA ILE A 83 10.13 2.56 19.00
C ILE A 83 9.61 1.21 18.47
N SER A 84 8.48 0.75 19.03
CA SER A 84 7.75 -0.39 18.48
C SER A 84 6.84 0.09 17.36
N LEU A 85 7.11 -0.32 16.13
CA LEU A 85 6.27 0.03 14.98
C LEU A 85 4.85 -0.54 15.10
N GLU A 86 4.71 -1.70 15.75
CA GLU A 86 3.41 -2.34 16.01
C GLU A 86 2.45 -1.45 16.82
N LYS A 87 3.01 -0.57 17.66
CA LYS A 87 2.22 0.35 18.49
C LYS A 87 1.88 1.67 17.81
N THR A 88 2.27 1.85 16.55
CA THR A 88 1.99 3.07 15.80
C THR A 88 0.59 3.05 15.22
N ASP A 89 -0.02 4.24 15.11
CA ASP A 89 -1.33 4.41 14.48
C ASP A 89 -1.33 3.93 13.03
N GLU A 90 -0.21 4.09 12.32
CA GLU A 90 -0.05 3.63 10.94
C GLU A 90 -0.12 2.10 10.84
N TYR A 91 0.53 1.38 11.76
CA TYR A 91 0.47 -0.08 11.81
C TYR A 91 -0.95 -0.57 12.08
N GLN A 92 -1.61 0.02 13.07
CA GLN A 92 -2.98 -0.34 13.46
C GLN A 92 -3.95 -0.05 12.31
N TRP A 93 -3.86 1.16 11.75
CA TRP A 93 -4.69 1.56 10.61
C TRP A 93 -4.53 0.60 9.43
N MET A 94 -3.29 0.26 9.08
CA MET A 94 -3.01 -0.63 7.94
C MET A 94 -3.50 -2.06 8.19
N THR A 95 -3.35 -2.55 9.42
CA THR A 95 -3.85 -3.88 9.82
C THR A 95 -5.36 -3.95 9.69
N GLU A 96 -6.08 -2.96 10.22
CA GLU A 96 -7.53 -2.86 10.11
C GLU A 96 -7.98 -2.73 8.65
N PHE A 97 -7.33 -1.86 7.88
CA PHE A 97 -7.66 -1.67 6.47
C PHE A 97 -7.53 -2.95 5.65
N LEU A 98 -6.45 -3.71 5.83
CA LEU A 98 -6.27 -5.00 5.17
C LEU A 98 -7.31 -6.03 5.62
N ASN A 99 -7.73 -6.00 6.89
CA ASN A 99 -8.80 -6.85 7.39
C ASN A 99 -10.15 -6.49 6.77
N GLU A 100 -10.47 -5.21 6.66
CA GLU A 100 -11.69 -4.76 5.96
C GLU A 100 -11.71 -5.24 4.49
N LEU A 101 -10.57 -5.15 3.79
CA LEU A 101 -10.48 -5.63 2.42
C LEU A 101 -10.69 -7.15 2.31
N LYS A 102 -10.22 -7.95 3.28
CA LYS A 102 -10.44 -9.42 3.30
C LYS A 102 -11.91 -9.80 3.38
N HIS A 103 -12.72 -9.00 4.08
CA HIS A 103 -14.15 -9.25 4.20
C HIS A 103 -14.96 -8.83 2.97
N ASN A 104 -14.37 -8.06 2.06
CA ASN A 104 -15.05 -7.66 0.83
C ASN A 104 -15.11 -8.82 -0.18
N ARG A 105 -16.34 -9.16 -0.60
CA ARG A 105 -16.53 -10.17 -1.64
C ARG A 105 -15.78 -9.78 -2.92
N LYS A 106 -15.12 -10.76 -3.54
CA LYS A 106 -14.32 -10.62 -4.76
C LYS A 106 -13.01 -9.86 -4.60
N PHE A 107 -12.59 -9.53 -3.39
CA PHE A 107 -11.24 -9.03 -3.14
C PHE A 107 -10.27 -10.19 -2.86
N ALA A 108 -9.06 -10.06 -3.36
CA ALA A 108 -7.94 -10.96 -3.07
C ALA A 108 -6.70 -10.14 -2.77
N LEU A 109 -6.13 -10.33 -1.58
CA LEU A 109 -4.90 -9.67 -1.19
C LEU A 109 -3.69 -10.45 -1.75
N ARG A 110 -2.80 -9.75 -2.43
CA ARG A 110 -1.56 -10.24 -3.02
C ARG A 110 -0.38 -9.59 -2.31
N MET A 111 -0.03 -10.12 -1.13
CA MET A 111 0.93 -9.45 -0.25
C MET A 111 2.37 -9.73 -0.66
N GLY A 112 3.16 -8.66 -0.82
CA GLY A 112 4.61 -8.71 -0.91
C GLY A 112 5.26 -8.98 0.45
N ARG A 113 6.53 -8.64 0.57
CA ARG A 113 7.32 -8.78 1.81
C ARG A 113 8.00 -7.46 2.15
N ILE A 114 8.12 -7.18 3.43
CA ILE A 114 9.04 -6.16 3.92
C ILE A 114 10.33 -6.87 4.34
N SER A 115 11.47 -6.33 3.91
CA SER A 115 12.76 -6.88 4.29
C SER A 115 13.10 -6.45 5.70
N ASP A 116 13.17 -7.40 6.63
CA ASP A 116 13.51 -7.13 8.03
C ASP A 116 14.88 -6.47 8.21
N THR A 117 15.82 -6.74 7.31
CA THR A 117 17.17 -6.17 7.36
C THR A 117 17.24 -4.72 6.90
N GLN A 118 16.20 -4.21 6.23
CA GLN A 118 16.17 -2.88 5.61
C GLN A 118 15.26 -1.88 6.32
N VAL A 119 14.73 -2.24 7.50
CA VAL A 119 14.01 -1.30 8.36
C VAL A 119 15.04 -0.56 9.22
N ARG A 120 15.42 0.64 8.79
CA ARG A 120 16.45 1.44 9.44
C ARG A 120 16.23 2.93 9.22
N TYR A 121 16.78 3.73 10.14
CA TYR A 121 16.88 5.17 9.91
C TYR A 121 18.00 5.49 8.90
N SER A 122 17.74 6.47 8.06
CA SER A 122 18.71 7.10 7.17
C SER A 122 18.52 8.60 7.14
N LEU A 123 19.56 9.33 6.79
CA LEU A 123 19.48 10.76 6.54
C LEU A 123 18.58 11.03 5.32
N LYS A 124 17.76 12.07 5.42
CA LYS A 124 17.02 12.60 4.29
C LYS A 124 17.96 13.25 3.26
N ALA A 125 17.50 13.40 2.03
CA ALA A 125 18.32 13.93 0.93
C ALA A 125 18.89 15.33 1.22
N GLU A 126 18.08 16.23 1.75
CA GLU A 126 18.53 17.62 2.00
C GLU A 126 19.56 17.71 3.14
N PRO A 127 19.37 17.13 4.33
CA PRO A 127 20.43 17.05 5.34
C PRO A 127 21.72 16.41 4.83
N THR A 128 21.62 15.34 4.03
CA THR A 128 22.80 14.70 3.40
C THR A 128 23.55 15.68 2.53
N LYS A 129 22.87 16.45 1.70
CA LYS A 129 23.47 17.48 0.83
C LYS A 129 24.15 18.59 1.64
N LEU A 130 23.51 19.05 2.73
CA LEU A 130 24.06 20.08 3.60
C LEU A 130 25.35 19.60 4.29
N LEU A 131 25.40 18.34 4.73
CA LEU A 131 26.60 17.74 5.32
C LEU A 131 27.73 17.64 4.30
N LEU A 132 27.46 17.15 3.08
CA LEU A 132 28.45 16.99 2.04
C LEU A 132 29.04 18.34 1.56
N ASN A 133 28.25 19.41 1.63
CA ASN A 133 28.66 20.76 1.26
C ASN A 133 29.29 21.53 2.44
N GLY A 134 29.47 20.92 3.60
CA GLY A 134 30.03 21.57 4.80
C GLY A 134 29.14 22.65 5.42
N LYS A 135 27.85 22.73 5.01
CA LYS A 135 26.88 23.70 5.56
C LYS A 135 26.17 23.21 6.83
N LYS A 136 26.28 21.94 7.13
CA LYS A 136 25.79 21.31 8.35
C LYS A 136 26.87 20.39 8.89
N LYS A 137 27.03 20.32 10.21
CA LYS A 137 27.97 19.41 10.86
C LYS A 137 27.24 18.16 11.33
N ILE A 138 27.99 17.08 11.61
CA ILE A 138 27.44 15.82 12.13
C ILE A 138 26.76 16.06 13.48
N GLU A 139 27.32 16.92 14.30
CA GLU A 139 26.81 17.27 15.65
C GLU A 139 25.45 17.97 15.60
N ASP A 140 25.12 18.59 14.46
CA ASP A 140 23.87 19.35 14.26
C ASP A 140 22.73 18.48 13.70
N ILE A 141 22.95 17.16 13.56
CA ILE A 141 21.94 16.25 13.04
C ILE A 141 20.85 16.02 14.10
N GLU A 142 19.62 16.34 13.71
CA GLU A 142 18.44 16.15 14.55
C GLU A 142 17.60 14.94 14.07
N ILE A 143 16.66 14.51 14.93
CA ILE A 143 15.73 13.43 14.59
C ILE A 143 14.88 13.74 13.35
N THR A 144 14.59 15.02 13.14
CA THR A 144 13.84 15.52 11.97
C THR A 144 14.58 15.37 10.67
N ASP A 145 15.92 15.23 10.70
CA ASP A 145 16.79 14.99 9.55
C ASP A 145 16.76 13.52 9.10
N LEU A 146 16.26 12.65 9.94
CA LEU A 146 16.17 11.22 9.66
C LEU A 146 14.81 10.83 9.07
N ALA A 147 14.84 9.82 8.24
CA ALA A 147 13.64 9.10 7.76
C ALA A 147 13.77 7.62 8.11
N LEU A 148 12.68 7.02 8.53
CA LEU A 148 12.59 5.58 8.67
C LEU A 148 12.34 4.97 7.29
N ASN A 149 13.32 4.23 6.78
CA ASN A 149 13.20 3.52 5.52
C ASN A 149 12.62 2.13 5.76
N ILE A 150 11.57 1.82 5.01
CA ILE A 150 10.93 0.52 4.99
C ILE A 150 10.83 0.11 3.53
N GLU A 151 11.66 -0.85 3.11
CA GLU A 151 11.67 -1.30 1.73
C GLU A 151 10.68 -2.45 1.52
N GLN A 152 9.76 -2.24 0.61
CA GLN A 152 8.80 -3.24 0.15
C GLN A 152 9.38 -4.01 -1.03
N LYS A 153 9.22 -5.34 -1.05
CA LYS A 153 9.71 -6.22 -2.13
C LYS A 153 8.62 -7.14 -2.65
N GLY A 154 8.67 -7.38 -3.95
CA GLY A 154 7.87 -8.40 -4.62
C GLY A 154 6.44 -7.98 -4.95
N VAL A 155 6.03 -6.73 -4.73
CA VAL A 155 4.71 -6.21 -5.13
C VAL A 155 4.63 -6.13 -6.65
N ASP A 156 5.55 -5.40 -7.29
CA ASP A 156 5.57 -5.19 -8.75
C ASP A 156 5.70 -6.50 -9.51
N MET A 157 6.55 -7.42 -9.02
CA MET A 157 6.71 -8.73 -9.63
C MET A 157 5.41 -9.55 -9.58
N ARG A 158 4.64 -9.48 -8.49
CA ARG A 158 3.35 -10.18 -8.38
C ARG A 158 2.31 -9.58 -9.31
N ILE A 159 2.28 -8.25 -9.45
CA ILE A 159 1.42 -7.58 -10.42
C ILE A 159 1.76 -8.08 -11.84
N GLY A 160 3.04 -8.09 -12.21
CA GLY A 160 3.48 -8.57 -13.52
C GLY A 160 3.12 -10.03 -13.82
N ILE A 161 3.29 -10.92 -12.83
CA ILE A 161 2.91 -12.34 -12.95
C ILE A 161 1.40 -12.50 -13.14
N ASP A 162 0.60 -11.79 -12.32
CA ASP A 162 -0.86 -11.90 -12.41
C ASP A 162 -1.38 -11.29 -13.73
N ILE A 163 -0.80 -10.20 -14.25
CA ILE A 163 -1.12 -9.67 -15.58
C ILE A 163 -0.86 -10.75 -16.66
N SER A 164 0.32 -11.35 -16.66
CA SER A 164 0.67 -12.41 -17.60
C SER A 164 -0.27 -13.63 -17.53
N SER A 165 -0.82 -13.91 -16.36
CA SER A 165 -1.66 -15.10 -16.14
C SER A 165 -3.13 -14.84 -16.42
N LEU A 166 -3.57 -13.60 -16.42
CA LEU A 166 -4.97 -13.20 -16.63
C LEU A 166 -5.24 -12.75 -18.08
N ALA A 167 -4.19 -12.40 -18.82
CA ALA A 167 -4.27 -12.04 -20.24
C ALA A 167 -4.37 -13.29 -21.10
#